data_8bc92b28b40f56758ac4c42bdef561b7
#
_entry.id   8bc92b28b40f56758ac4c42bdef561b7
#
_cell.length_a   1.000
_cell.length_b   1.000
_cell.length_c   1.000
_cell.angle_alpha   90.00
_cell.angle_beta   90.00
_cell.angle_gamma   90.00
#
_symmetry.space_group_name_H-M   'P 1'
#
loop_
_entity.id
_entity.type
_entity.pdbx_description
1 polymer ?
#
loop_
_entity_poly.entity_id
_entity_poly.type
_entity_poly.pdbx_seq_one_letter_code
_entity_poly.pdbx_strand_id
1 'polypeptide(L)'
;MTIVACVAANIFSVPPLFILPGQRLNRATMDQCSITGSTATDAPKWFMNSNVFIKWLDHFSSNVSSHVNRHIDLVYDGYGSHYNTDIVEKAIELRIILVLLPSNSNHLIQPLDILVFKPFKTELKHQIKKFMIGNACTSFTKKDAIAIASIRFEKGIINKPENIVAGFKAGKIWPVYFPQMQSWWWLFQNGGFDSTKLSISPWITTRKVART
;
A
#
# COMPACT_ATOMS: atom_id res chain seq x y z
N MET A 1 5.81 10.33 7.53
CA MET A 1 6.33 9.49 6.42
C MET A 1 5.24 8.56 5.94
N THR A 2 5.05 8.46 4.63
CA THR A 2 4.18 7.47 3.98
C THR A 2 5.06 6.44 3.27
N ILE A 3 4.67 5.17 3.32
CA ILE A 3 5.32 4.08 2.61
C ILE A 3 4.36 3.61 1.53
N VAL A 4 4.79 3.71 0.29
CA VAL A 4 4.03 3.21 -0.86
C VAL A 4 4.49 1.80 -1.14
N ALA A 5 3.59 0.85 -0.95
CA ALA A 5 3.81 -0.56 -1.19
C ALA A 5 3.02 -1.03 -2.40
N CYS A 6 3.62 -1.87 -3.21
CA CYS A 6 2.97 -2.54 -4.33
C CYS A 6 3.42 -4.00 -4.38
N VAL A 7 2.46 -4.90 -4.45
CA VAL A 7 2.70 -6.35 -4.49
C VAL A 7 1.85 -6.98 -5.58
N ALA A 8 2.32 -8.08 -6.13
CA ALA A 8 1.60 -8.84 -7.15
C ALA A 8 1.13 -10.20 -6.62
N ALA A 9 0.10 -10.76 -7.24
CA ALA A 9 -0.46 -12.06 -6.86
C ALA A 9 0.54 -13.22 -6.97
N ASN A 10 1.61 -13.05 -7.76
CA ASN A 10 2.73 -13.98 -7.89
C ASN A 10 3.84 -13.74 -6.85
N ILE A 11 3.53 -13.07 -5.74
CA ILE A 11 4.44 -12.74 -4.63
C ILE A 11 5.53 -11.69 -4.94
N PHE A 12 5.62 -11.18 -6.17
CA PHE A 12 6.54 -10.10 -6.48
C PHE A 12 6.16 -8.84 -5.69
N SER A 13 7.16 -8.15 -5.14
CA SER A 13 7.00 -6.88 -4.44
C SER A 13 7.87 -5.82 -5.11
N VAL A 14 7.28 -4.72 -5.48
CA VAL A 14 8.01 -3.54 -5.95
C VAL A 14 8.76 -2.93 -4.76
N PRO A 15 10.05 -2.55 -4.91
CA PRO A 15 10.76 -1.83 -3.87
C PRO A 15 9.97 -0.59 -3.42
N PRO A 16 9.81 -0.34 -2.12
CA PRO A 16 8.95 0.72 -1.63
C PRO A 16 9.44 2.12 -2.01
N LEU A 17 8.48 3.02 -2.25
CA LEU A 17 8.73 4.46 -2.26
C LEU A 17 8.41 5.03 -0.89
N PHE A 18 9.35 5.81 -0.32
CA PHE A 18 9.15 6.55 0.93
C PHE A 18 8.83 8.02 0.64
N ILE A 19 7.68 8.49 1.11
CA ILE A 19 7.30 9.91 1.01
C ILE A 19 7.58 10.56 2.37
N LEU A 20 8.51 11.49 2.40
CA LEU A 20 8.98 12.17 3.60
C LEU A 20 8.42 13.59 3.70
N PRO A 21 8.25 14.14 4.91
CA PRO A 21 7.86 15.53 5.10
C PRO A 21 9.00 16.47 4.69
N GLY A 22 8.65 17.61 4.08
CA GLY A 22 9.58 18.69 3.74
C GLY A 22 9.71 18.97 2.27
N GLN A 23 10.65 19.84 1.91
CA GLN A 23 10.87 20.33 0.54
C GLN A 23 12.21 19.91 -0.06
N ARG A 24 13.11 19.32 0.72
CA ARG A 24 14.42 18.86 0.27
C ARG A 24 14.81 17.54 0.91
N LEU A 25 15.00 16.55 0.09
CA LEU A 25 15.54 15.28 0.49
C LEU A 25 17.07 15.30 0.39
N ASN A 26 17.74 14.96 1.48
CA ASN A 26 19.19 14.71 1.44
C ASN A 26 19.41 13.29 0.87
N ARG A 27 20.30 13.16 -0.12
CA ARG A 27 20.66 11.84 -0.71
C ARG A 27 21.09 10.84 0.37
N ALA A 28 21.86 11.30 1.35
CA ALA A 28 22.28 10.49 2.50
C ALA A 28 21.12 9.93 3.35
N THR A 29 19.88 10.38 3.14
CA THR A 29 18.73 9.85 3.89
C THR A 29 18.43 8.39 3.52
N MET A 30 18.79 7.95 2.31
CA MET A 30 18.61 6.58 1.85
C MET A 30 19.76 5.62 2.18
N ASP A 31 20.89 6.12 2.70
CA ASP A 31 22.09 5.30 2.96
C ASP A 31 21.83 4.12 3.92
N GLN A 32 20.83 4.25 4.77
CA GLN A 32 20.44 3.21 5.74
C GLN A 32 19.25 2.35 5.29
N CYS A 33 18.81 2.50 4.05
CA CYS A 33 17.75 1.67 3.50
C CYS A 33 18.26 0.25 3.21
N SER A 34 17.65 -0.78 3.81
CA SER A 34 18.06 -2.18 3.60
C SER A 34 17.58 -2.78 2.28
N ILE A 35 16.62 -2.13 1.59
CA ILE A 35 15.99 -2.68 0.39
C ILE A 35 16.58 -2.02 -0.85
N THR A 36 17.28 -2.80 -1.66
CA THR A 36 17.83 -2.36 -2.94
C THR A 36 16.70 -1.95 -3.90
N GLY A 37 16.91 -0.89 -4.65
CA GLY A 37 15.93 -0.36 -5.60
C GLY A 37 14.86 0.54 -4.97
N SER A 38 14.80 0.65 -3.64
CA SER A 38 13.91 1.61 -2.98
C SER A 38 14.29 3.05 -3.30
N THR A 39 13.29 3.92 -3.30
CA THR A 39 13.50 5.35 -3.53
C THR A 39 12.73 6.17 -2.49
N ALA A 40 13.10 7.45 -2.37
CA ALA A 40 12.38 8.38 -1.52
C ALA A 40 12.11 9.68 -2.25
N THR A 41 11.02 10.31 -1.90
CA THR A 41 10.66 11.65 -2.35
C THR A 41 10.15 12.47 -1.17
N ASP A 42 10.13 13.76 -1.33
CA ASP A 42 9.54 14.68 -0.36
C ASP A 42 8.20 15.20 -0.88
N ALA A 43 7.29 15.46 0.05
CA ALA A 43 6.06 16.16 -0.22
C ALA A 43 5.69 17.03 0.99
N PRO A 44 5.15 18.25 0.79
CA PRO A 44 4.85 19.19 1.89
C PRO A 44 3.97 18.57 2.97
N LYS A 45 3.00 17.75 2.58
CA LYS A 45 2.06 17.08 3.48
C LYS A 45 2.34 15.58 3.66
N TRP A 46 3.53 15.08 3.21
CA TRP A 46 3.94 13.66 3.24
C TRP A 46 2.91 12.64 2.71
N PHE A 47 1.93 13.09 1.94
CA PHE A 47 0.93 12.26 1.28
C PHE A 47 1.20 12.14 -0.21
N MET A 48 0.68 11.07 -0.79
CA MET A 48 0.64 10.89 -2.23
C MET A 48 -0.12 12.06 -2.88
N ASN A 49 0.42 12.61 -3.96
CA ASN A 49 -0.24 13.56 -4.84
C ASN A 49 0.04 13.18 -6.30
N SER A 50 -0.61 13.85 -7.25
CA SER A 50 -0.49 13.51 -8.68
C SER A 50 0.96 13.49 -9.18
N ASN A 51 1.78 14.49 -8.82
CA ASN A 51 3.18 14.53 -9.25
C ASN A 51 4.02 13.40 -8.67
N VAL A 52 3.77 13.04 -7.40
CA VAL A 52 4.44 11.90 -6.76
C VAL A 52 3.96 10.59 -7.38
N PHE A 53 2.68 10.49 -7.74
CA PHE A 53 2.13 9.29 -8.35
C PHE A 53 2.69 9.05 -9.75
N ILE A 54 2.85 10.10 -10.57
CA ILE A 54 3.51 10.01 -11.88
C ILE A 54 4.96 9.47 -11.73
N LYS A 55 5.74 10.05 -10.81
CA LYS A 55 7.09 9.55 -10.50
C LYS A 55 7.09 8.11 -10.01
N TRP A 56 6.07 7.75 -9.23
CA TRP A 56 5.92 6.39 -8.76
C TRP A 56 5.57 5.40 -9.87
N LEU A 57 4.80 5.81 -10.88
CA LEU A 57 4.56 4.98 -12.07
C LEU A 57 5.86 4.68 -12.83
N ASP A 58 6.77 5.64 -12.96
CA ASP A 58 8.10 5.41 -13.52
C ASP A 58 8.91 4.42 -12.68
N HIS A 59 8.91 4.61 -11.37
CA HIS A 59 9.56 3.71 -10.41
C HIS A 59 8.96 2.29 -10.49
N PHE A 60 7.64 2.16 -10.51
CA PHE A 60 6.95 0.89 -10.71
C PHE A 60 7.38 0.21 -12.00
N SER A 61 7.29 0.94 -13.11
CA SER A 61 7.63 0.40 -14.43
C SER A 61 9.07 -0.06 -14.55
N SER A 62 10.02 0.68 -13.95
CA SER A 62 11.45 0.35 -13.94
C SER A 62 11.80 -0.87 -13.11
N ASN A 63 10.99 -1.18 -12.08
CA ASN A 63 11.21 -2.32 -11.20
C ASN A 63 10.47 -3.58 -11.65
N VAL A 64 9.55 -3.48 -12.60
CA VAL A 64 8.92 -4.67 -13.19
C VAL A 64 9.83 -5.23 -14.30
N SER A 65 10.14 -6.52 -14.18
CA SER A 65 11.01 -7.21 -15.15
C SER A 65 10.54 -7.01 -16.60
N SER A 66 11.50 -6.84 -17.52
CA SER A 66 11.25 -6.77 -18.96
C SER A 66 10.61 -8.04 -19.55
N HIS A 67 10.71 -9.17 -18.85
CA HIS A 67 10.06 -10.42 -19.26
C HIS A 67 8.56 -10.45 -18.97
N VAL A 68 8.03 -9.49 -18.17
CA VAL A 68 6.61 -9.38 -17.93
C VAL A 68 5.93 -8.73 -19.12
N ASN A 69 4.99 -9.46 -19.74
CA ASN A 69 4.21 -8.93 -20.85
C ASN A 69 3.44 -7.67 -20.42
N ARG A 70 3.50 -6.65 -21.25
CA ARG A 70 2.67 -5.46 -21.13
C ARG A 70 1.39 -5.68 -21.96
N HIS A 71 0.19 -5.27 -21.50
CA HIS A 71 -0.09 -4.36 -20.40
C HIS A 71 -0.08 -5.05 -19.04
N ILE A 72 0.08 -4.24 -17.97
CA ILE A 72 0.03 -4.69 -16.58
C ILE A 72 -1.14 -3.99 -15.90
N ASP A 73 -1.99 -4.76 -15.24
CA ASP A 73 -3.08 -4.22 -14.42
C ASP A 73 -2.53 -3.72 -13.08
N LEU A 74 -2.67 -2.44 -12.82
CA LEU A 74 -2.35 -1.81 -11.55
C LEU A 74 -3.63 -1.48 -10.80
N VAL A 75 -3.93 -2.31 -9.79
CA VAL A 75 -5.09 -2.11 -8.92
C VAL A 75 -4.70 -1.21 -7.75
N TYR A 76 -5.42 -0.11 -7.55
CA TYR A 76 -5.09 0.86 -6.51
C TYR A 76 -6.32 1.55 -5.91
N ASP A 77 -6.10 2.21 -4.78
CA ASP A 77 -7.13 2.95 -4.05
C ASP A 77 -7.59 4.19 -4.82
N GLY A 78 -8.90 4.37 -4.89
CA GLY A 78 -9.57 5.48 -5.55
C GLY A 78 -9.51 6.83 -4.84
N TYR A 79 -8.40 7.17 -4.17
CA TYR A 79 -8.27 8.50 -3.60
C TYR A 79 -8.17 9.56 -4.70
N GLY A 80 -9.03 10.58 -4.65
CA GLY A 80 -9.24 11.55 -5.76
C GLY A 80 -8.00 12.29 -6.28
N SER A 81 -6.87 12.28 -5.58
CA SER A 81 -5.60 12.83 -6.05
C SER A 81 -4.82 11.92 -7.01
N HIS A 82 -5.32 10.72 -7.27
CA HIS A 82 -4.66 9.70 -8.09
C HIS A 82 -5.29 9.54 -9.47
N TYR A 83 -6.13 10.48 -9.88
CA TYR A 83 -6.78 10.42 -11.18
C TYR A 83 -6.84 11.82 -11.83
N ASN A 84 -5.99 12.01 -12.82
CA ASN A 84 -6.03 13.16 -13.73
C ASN A 84 -5.48 12.73 -15.10
N THR A 85 -5.60 13.62 -16.10
CA THR A 85 -5.17 13.36 -17.49
C THR A 85 -3.69 12.95 -17.56
N ASP A 86 -2.80 13.66 -16.86
CA ASP A 86 -1.36 13.41 -16.89
C ASP A 86 -1.01 12.01 -16.38
N ILE A 87 -1.73 11.53 -15.35
CA ILE A 87 -1.55 10.18 -14.80
C ILE A 87 -1.99 9.12 -15.81
N VAL A 88 -3.12 9.34 -16.48
CA VAL A 88 -3.64 8.43 -17.50
C VAL A 88 -2.70 8.37 -18.70
N GLU A 89 -2.23 9.51 -19.19
CA GLU A 89 -1.26 9.60 -20.29
C GLU A 89 0.04 8.87 -19.93
N LYS A 90 0.55 9.08 -18.71
CA LYS A 90 1.74 8.38 -18.21
C LYS A 90 1.53 6.88 -18.11
N ALA A 91 0.39 6.43 -17.65
CA ALA A 91 0.07 5.01 -17.58
C ALA A 91 0.00 4.37 -18.98
N ILE A 92 -0.60 5.07 -19.96
CA ILE A 92 -0.64 4.63 -21.36
C ILE A 92 0.77 4.51 -21.94
N GLU A 93 1.63 5.53 -21.74
CA GLU A 93 3.03 5.51 -22.16
C GLU A 93 3.76 4.26 -21.63
N LEU A 94 3.56 3.95 -20.36
CA LEU A 94 4.19 2.82 -19.68
C LEU A 94 3.48 1.47 -19.92
N ARG A 95 2.39 1.46 -20.69
CA ARG A 95 1.53 0.30 -20.94
C ARG A 95 1.02 -0.33 -19.63
N ILE A 96 0.48 0.51 -18.75
CA ILE A 96 -0.14 0.14 -17.49
C ILE A 96 -1.65 0.42 -17.59
N ILE A 97 -2.46 -0.56 -17.23
CA ILE A 97 -3.91 -0.40 -17.10
C ILE A 97 -4.20 -0.02 -15.65
N LEU A 98 -4.73 1.17 -15.44
CA LEU A 98 -5.11 1.65 -14.11
C LEU A 98 -6.49 1.12 -13.75
N VAL A 99 -6.56 0.29 -12.70
CA VAL A 99 -7.80 -0.29 -12.18
C VAL A 99 -8.10 0.34 -10.82
N LEU A 100 -9.09 1.22 -10.83
CA LEU A 100 -9.51 1.95 -9.63
C LEU A 100 -10.45 1.11 -8.78
N LEU A 101 -10.14 0.92 -7.51
CA LEU A 101 -11.06 0.26 -6.59
C LEU A 101 -12.21 1.21 -6.23
N PRO A 102 -13.43 0.67 -6.04
CA PRO A 102 -14.56 1.47 -5.58
C PRO A 102 -14.26 2.18 -4.25
N SER A 103 -14.74 3.41 -4.10
CA SER A 103 -14.52 4.18 -2.88
C SER A 103 -14.96 3.41 -1.63
N ASN A 104 -14.17 3.49 -0.56
CA ASN A 104 -14.39 2.80 0.71
C ASN A 104 -14.43 1.26 0.66
N SER A 105 -14.02 0.62 -0.43
CA SER A 105 -13.99 -0.85 -0.57
C SER A 105 -12.66 -1.49 -0.18
N ASN A 106 -11.65 -0.71 0.17
CA ASN A 106 -10.27 -1.18 0.40
C ASN A 106 -10.19 -2.32 1.42
N HIS A 107 -10.96 -2.21 2.51
CA HIS A 107 -11.02 -3.23 3.56
C HIS A 107 -11.66 -4.55 3.12
N LEU A 108 -12.35 -4.58 1.97
CA LEU A 108 -12.99 -5.75 1.40
C LEU A 108 -12.20 -6.37 0.25
N ILE A 109 -11.57 -5.52 -0.57
CA ILE A 109 -11.05 -5.93 -1.87
C ILE A 109 -9.52 -5.71 -1.97
N GLN A 110 -8.94 -4.69 -1.30
CA GLN A 110 -7.52 -4.40 -1.44
C GLN A 110 -6.65 -5.37 -0.62
N PRO A 111 -5.85 -6.24 -1.27
CA PRO A 111 -5.07 -7.28 -0.58
C PRO A 111 -4.18 -6.77 0.55
N LEU A 112 -3.52 -5.63 0.34
CA LEU A 112 -2.63 -5.02 1.31
C LEU A 112 -3.36 -4.58 2.59
N ASP A 113 -4.57 -4.00 2.46
CA ASP A 113 -5.35 -3.54 3.61
C ASP A 113 -6.04 -4.70 4.35
N ILE A 114 -6.36 -5.78 3.65
CA ILE A 114 -7.01 -6.95 4.25
C ILE A 114 -6.08 -7.67 5.21
N LEU A 115 -4.86 -8.03 4.79
CA LEU A 115 -4.00 -8.93 5.57
C LEU A 115 -2.57 -8.41 5.81
N VAL A 116 -2.02 -7.56 4.96
CA VAL A 116 -0.59 -7.22 4.98
C VAL A 116 -0.29 -6.03 5.88
N PHE A 117 -1.04 -4.95 5.75
CA PHE A 117 -0.71 -3.69 6.43
C PHE A 117 -0.95 -3.69 7.93
N LYS A 118 -1.92 -4.45 8.44
CA LYS A 118 -2.22 -4.44 9.88
C LYS A 118 -1.06 -4.99 10.71
N PRO A 119 -0.54 -6.21 10.47
CA PRO A 119 0.61 -6.73 11.21
C PRO A 119 1.86 -5.89 10.96
N PHE A 120 2.10 -5.45 9.72
CA PHE A 120 3.22 -4.57 9.39
C PHE A 120 3.21 -3.26 10.19
N LYS A 121 2.09 -2.54 10.20
CA LYS A 121 1.94 -1.27 10.95
C LYS A 121 2.09 -1.47 12.46
N THR A 122 1.62 -2.59 13.00
CA THR A 122 1.77 -2.91 14.44
C THR A 122 3.23 -3.11 14.79
N GLU A 123 3.94 -3.91 14.01
CA GLU A 123 5.36 -4.19 14.22
C GLU A 123 6.21 -2.93 14.01
N LEU A 124 5.91 -2.14 12.99
CA LEU A 124 6.60 -0.86 12.74
C LEU A 124 6.47 0.10 13.94
N LYS A 125 5.26 0.27 14.48
CA LYS A 125 5.02 1.10 15.67
C LYS A 125 5.79 0.60 16.89
N HIS A 126 5.81 -0.72 17.11
CA HIS A 126 6.55 -1.33 18.20
C HIS A 126 8.05 -1.06 18.08
N GLN A 127 8.64 -1.19 16.89
CA GLN A 127 10.06 -0.94 16.68
C GLN A 127 10.43 0.53 16.82
N ILE A 128 9.60 1.44 16.34
CA ILE A 128 9.80 2.88 16.56
C ILE A 128 9.82 3.19 18.06
N LYS A 129 8.86 2.68 18.80
CA LYS A 129 8.80 2.86 20.27
C LYS A 129 10.03 2.29 20.96
N LYS A 130 10.46 1.06 20.59
CA LYS A 130 11.66 0.42 21.13
C LYS A 130 12.92 1.24 20.83
N PHE A 131 13.05 1.75 19.62
CA PHE A 131 14.17 2.60 19.22
C PHE A 131 14.23 3.89 20.05
N MET A 132 13.11 4.59 20.20
CA MET A 132 13.07 5.83 20.98
C MET A 132 13.41 5.60 22.45
N ILE A 133 12.89 4.56 23.07
CA ILE A 133 13.21 4.20 24.47
C ILE A 133 14.68 3.80 24.62
N GLY A 134 15.17 2.93 23.75
CA GLY A 134 16.53 2.39 23.85
C GLY A 134 17.63 3.42 23.62
N ASN A 135 17.35 4.47 22.86
CA ASN A 135 18.31 5.55 22.59
C ASN A 135 18.06 6.81 23.43
N ALA A 136 17.12 6.79 24.37
CA ALA A 136 16.67 7.96 25.14
C ALA A 136 16.38 9.18 24.23
N CYS A 137 15.88 8.92 23.00
CA CYS A 137 15.72 9.94 21.98
C CYS A 137 14.38 10.65 22.13
N THR A 138 14.42 11.97 22.12
CA THR A 138 13.24 12.83 22.03
C THR A 138 12.85 13.14 20.57
N SER A 139 13.77 12.91 19.63
CA SER A 139 13.58 13.16 18.20
C SER A 139 13.88 11.92 17.36
N PHE A 140 13.12 11.79 16.29
CA PHE A 140 13.23 10.68 15.34
C PHE A 140 13.56 11.24 13.96
N THR A 141 14.75 10.92 13.45
CA THR A 141 15.24 11.50 12.20
C THR A 141 14.64 10.81 10.98
N LYS A 142 14.73 11.45 9.81
CA LYS A 142 14.32 10.83 8.53
C LYS A 142 15.15 9.58 8.21
N LYS A 143 16.44 9.56 8.58
CA LYS A 143 17.31 8.39 8.39
C LYS A 143 16.84 7.22 9.24
N ASP A 144 16.57 7.45 10.53
CA ASP A 144 16.05 6.43 11.45
C ASP A 144 14.71 5.87 10.95
N ALA A 145 13.85 6.77 10.45
CA ALA A 145 12.57 6.38 9.88
C ALA A 145 12.71 5.41 8.72
N ILE A 146 13.61 5.70 7.77
CA ILE A 146 13.87 4.82 6.62
C ILE A 146 14.55 3.52 7.05
N ALA A 147 15.55 3.58 7.92
CA ALA A 147 16.25 2.41 8.41
C ALA A 147 15.29 1.41 9.06
N ILE A 148 14.46 1.86 9.99
CA ILE A 148 13.50 1.00 10.66
C ILE A 148 12.41 0.52 9.69
N ALA A 149 11.89 1.42 8.86
CA ALA A 149 10.80 1.09 7.94
C ALA A 149 11.22 0.08 6.87
N SER A 150 12.43 0.21 6.30
CA SER A 150 12.93 -0.72 5.29
C SER A 150 13.12 -2.13 5.86
N ILE A 151 13.76 -2.26 7.02
CA ILE A 151 13.93 -3.57 7.70
C ILE A 151 12.56 -4.20 8.02
N ARG A 152 11.58 -3.41 8.46
CA ARG A 152 10.26 -3.94 8.78
C ARG A 152 9.45 -4.28 7.53
N PHE A 153 9.59 -3.51 6.46
CA PHE A 153 9.00 -3.80 5.18
C PHE A 153 9.52 -5.13 4.61
N GLU A 154 10.83 -5.32 4.65
CA GLU A 154 11.46 -6.57 4.25
C GLU A 154 10.90 -7.76 5.05
N LYS A 155 10.94 -7.68 6.39
CA LYS A 155 10.50 -8.76 7.27
C LYS A 155 8.98 -8.98 7.28
N GLY A 156 8.19 -7.93 7.12
CA GLY A 156 6.74 -7.97 7.26
C GLY A 156 5.96 -8.10 5.96
N ILE A 157 6.59 -7.79 4.82
CA ILE A 157 5.96 -7.84 3.50
C ILE A 157 6.73 -8.77 2.57
N ILE A 158 8.00 -8.47 2.28
CA ILE A 158 8.79 -9.25 1.31
C ILE A 158 8.98 -10.69 1.79
N ASN A 159 9.36 -10.87 3.06
CA ASN A 159 9.60 -12.18 3.65
C ASN A 159 8.32 -12.84 4.22
N LYS A 160 7.14 -12.35 3.81
CA LYS A 160 5.83 -12.89 4.17
C LYS A 160 4.94 -13.09 2.94
N PRO A 161 5.41 -13.84 1.93
CA PRO A 161 4.66 -14.04 0.69
C PRO A 161 3.30 -14.70 0.92
N GLU A 162 3.18 -15.51 1.97
CA GLU A 162 1.92 -16.14 2.37
C GLU A 162 0.82 -15.12 2.68
N ASN A 163 1.17 -13.99 3.30
CA ASN A 163 0.20 -12.91 3.58
C ASN A 163 -0.25 -12.20 2.30
N ILE A 164 0.65 -12.05 1.33
CA ILE A 164 0.32 -11.47 0.02
C ILE A 164 -0.69 -12.38 -0.70
N VAL A 165 -0.36 -13.66 -0.85
CA VAL A 165 -1.24 -14.64 -1.52
C VAL A 165 -2.60 -14.73 -0.81
N ALA A 166 -2.60 -14.81 0.52
CA ALA A 166 -3.82 -14.84 1.31
C ALA A 166 -4.65 -13.54 1.15
N GLY A 167 -4.01 -12.37 1.04
CA GLY A 167 -4.65 -11.08 0.79
C GLY A 167 -5.37 -11.05 -0.56
N PHE A 168 -4.71 -11.48 -1.63
CA PHE A 168 -5.32 -11.57 -2.96
C PHE A 168 -6.50 -12.55 -3.00
N LYS A 169 -6.34 -13.70 -2.36
CA LYS A 169 -7.40 -14.71 -2.25
C LYS A 169 -8.58 -14.20 -1.41
N ALA A 170 -8.32 -13.54 -0.31
CA ALA A 170 -9.36 -12.98 0.55
C ALA A 170 -10.13 -11.85 -0.15
N GLY A 171 -9.44 -10.95 -0.86
CA GLY A 171 -10.03 -9.89 -1.67
C GLY A 171 -10.74 -10.37 -2.94
N LYS A 172 -10.62 -11.67 -3.29
CA LYS A 172 -11.19 -12.27 -4.50
C LYS A 172 -10.71 -11.63 -5.81
N ILE A 173 -9.59 -10.92 -5.75
CA ILE A 173 -8.95 -10.34 -6.93
C ILE A 173 -8.15 -11.41 -7.68
N TRP A 174 -7.54 -12.36 -6.93
CA TRP A 174 -6.82 -13.47 -7.56
C TRP A 174 -6.89 -14.74 -6.71
N PRO A 175 -7.44 -15.85 -7.20
CA PRO A 175 -8.25 -15.93 -8.44
C PRO A 175 -9.49 -15.05 -8.35
N VAL A 176 -9.88 -14.45 -9.49
CA VAL A 176 -11.06 -13.59 -9.53
C VAL A 176 -12.31 -14.41 -9.21
N TYR A 177 -13.11 -13.92 -8.24
CA TYR A 177 -14.41 -14.48 -7.93
C TYR A 177 -15.47 -13.37 -7.87
N PHE A 178 -15.88 -12.95 -9.06
CA PHE A 178 -16.78 -11.83 -9.28
C PHE A 178 -18.10 -11.88 -8.50
N PRO A 179 -18.82 -13.02 -8.38
CA PRO A 179 -20.05 -13.08 -7.60
C PRO A 179 -19.89 -12.62 -6.16
N GLN A 180 -18.78 -13.00 -5.49
CA GLN A 180 -18.52 -12.58 -4.13
C GLN A 180 -18.19 -11.09 -4.04
N MET A 181 -17.38 -10.58 -4.96
CA MET A 181 -17.04 -9.15 -5.02
C MET A 181 -18.30 -8.31 -5.23
N GLN A 182 -19.18 -8.74 -6.12
CA GLN A 182 -20.44 -8.07 -6.41
C GLN A 182 -21.39 -8.10 -5.20
N SER A 183 -21.48 -9.21 -4.48
CA SER A 183 -22.30 -9.32 -3.27
C SER A 183 -21.81 -8.37 -2.16
N TRP A 184 -20.50 -8.25 -1.97
CA TRP A 184 -19.93 -7.31 -1.02
C TRP A 184 -20.19 -5.86 -1.41
N TRP A 185 -20.04 -5.54 -2.68
CA TRP A 185 -20.32 -4.21 -3.22
C TRP A 185 -21.80 -3.82 -3.02
N TRP A 186 -22.70 -4.74 -3.32
CA TRP A 186 -24.13 -4.52 -3.16
C TRP A 186 -24.52 -4.29 -1.69
N LEU A 187 -24.01 -5.11 -0.79
CA LEU A 187 -24.20 -4.94 0.66
C LEU A 187 -23.65 -3.59 1.16
N PHE A 188 -22.52 -3.16 0.63
CA PHE A 188 -21.92 -1.89 0.99
C PHE A 188 -22.73 -0.69 0.54
N GLN A 189 -23.26 -0.70 -0.70
CA GLN A 189 -24.10 0.38 -1.24
C GLN A 189 -25.42 0.53 -0.50
N ASN A 190 -26.06 -0.55 -0.11
CA ASN A 190 -27.37 -0.55 0.54
C ASN A 190 -27.32 -0.31 2.07
N GLY A 191 -26.18 0.15 2.60
CA GLY A 191 -26.04 0.61 3.99
C GLY A 191 -26.15 -0.49 5.05
N GLY A 192 -26.26 -1.75 4.63
CA GLY A 192 -26.60 -2.83 5.53
C GLY A 192 -25.72 -4.07 5.43
N PHE A 193 -24.91 -4.30 6.42
CA PHE A 193 -24.55 -5.64 6.83
C PHE A 193 -25.70 -6.20 7.67
N ASP A 194 -26.48 -7.09 7.11
CA ASP A 194 -27.27 -7.99 7.93
C ASP A 194 -26.28 -8.98 8.56
N SER A 195 -25.92 -8.72 9.80
CA SER A 195 -24.97 -9.49 10.58
C SER A 195 -25.36 -10.97 10.75
N THR A 196 -26.59 -11.32 10.38
CA THR A 196 -27.12 -12.68 10.50
C THR A 196 -26.78 -13.58 9.31
N LYS A 197 -26.33 -13.03 8.17
CA LYS A 197 -26.14 -13.79 6.92
C LYS A 197 -24.69 -13.98 6.47
N LEU A 198 -23.73 -13.38 7.13
CA LEU A 198 -22.32 -13.51 6.78
C LEU A 198 -21.51 -13.76 8.03
N SER A 199 -20.71 -14.83 8.04
CA SER A 199 -19.63 -14.99 9.01
C SER A 199 -18.54 -13.96 8.70
N ILE A 200 -18.82 -12.70 9.06
CA ILE A 200 -17.94 -11.58 8.81
C ILE A 200 -16.93 -11.53 9.94
N SER A 201 -15.67 -11.40 9.58
CA SER A 201 -14.58 -11.19 10.52
C SER A 201 -14.95 -10.13 11.57
N PRO A 202 -14.68 -10.37 12.88
CA PRO A 202 -15.02 -9.46 14.00
C PRO A 202 -14.56 -8.01 13.85
N TRP A 203 -13.68 -7.75 12.94
CA TRP A 203 -13.06 -6.52 12.56
C TRP A 203 -13.97 -5.54 11.78
N ILE A 204 -14.95 -6.04 11.04
CA ILE A 204 -15.92 -5.19 10.30
C ILE A 204 -16.96 -4.62 11.27
N THR A 205 -17.29 -5.34 12.33
CA THR A 205 -18.22 -4.92 13.37
C THR A 205 -17.68 -3.76 14.22
N THR A 206 -16.39 -3.72 14.48
CA THR A 206 -15.76 -2.68 15.32
C THR A 206 -15.68 -1.29 14.67
N ARG A 207 -15.76 -1.17 13.34
CA ARG A 207 -15.76 0.15 12.67
C ARG A 207 -17.13 0.85 12.66
N LYS A 208 -18.22 0.16 12.86
CA LYS A 208 -19.56 0.76 12.95
C LYS A 208 -19.79 1.55 14.26
N VAL A 209 -19.13 1.14 15.35
CA VAL A 209 -19.27 1.77 16.69
C VAL A 209 -18.49 3.07 16.81
N ALA A 210 -17.49 3.32 15.97
CA ALA A 210 -16.65 4.52 16.03
C ALA A 210 -17.16 5.70 15.16
N ARG A 211 -18.40 5.63 14.64
CA ARG A 211 -19.01 6.69 13.81
C ARG A 211 -20.38 7.17 14.32
N THR A 212 -20.75 6.84 15.52
CA THR A 212 -21.79 7.51 16.32
C THR A 212 -21.08 8.33 17.40
#